data_ff14371f098edc84c20cfbbb54d7abed
#
_entry.id   ff14371f098edc84c20cfbbb54d7abed
#
_cell.length_a   1.000
_cell.length_b   1.000
_cell.length_c   1.000
_cell.angle_alpha   90.00
_cell.angle_beta   90.00
_cell.angle_gamma   90.00
#
_symmetry.space_group_name_H-M   'P 1'
#
loop_
_entity.id
_entity.type
_entity.pdbx_description
1 polymer ?
#
loop_
_entity_poly.entity_id
_entity_poly.type
_entity_poly.pdbx_seq_one_letter_code
_entity_poly.pdbx_strand_id
1 'polypeptide(L)'
;MKMMAVHNGIFHADDVFGVALMQSIYNDLEIIRTRDEELIKTCDIVSDVGNGKYDHHHVDKIRRENGIPYCGFGLLWRDFGISYINAKFPDLSNLKEQQEVAEKVDTILIQQIDAQDNGVDVMTSQVPIMTLCDIIYTFIPTGAGEDEIEKGFFEAVEFAKKILYKTTKKFVDSYENYRMIKNELKKQNVKESHILVLEKSVPWKDTILELDRNKNVLYVVYQDVTGSWCTQTVPKEANSFAARKDLPKTWGGLNNDDLSKLTGIENCTFCHPALFICGNKTKEGAISMAKVAVENK
;
A
#
# COMPACT_ATOMS: atom_id res chain seq x y z
N MET A 1 -1.33 -21.37 24.90
CA MET A 1 -0.25 -20.60 24.24
C MET A 1 0.21 -21.42 23.06
N LYS A 2 0.24 -20.84 21.87
CA LYS A 2 0.77 -21.54 20.66
C LYS A 2 2.28 -21.34 20.58
N MET A 3 2.98 -22.32 20.01
CA MET A 3 4.43 -22.28 19.82
C MET A 3 4.77 -22.36 18.34
N MET A 4 5.73 -21.53 17.90
CA MET A 4 6.24 -21.56 16.54
C MET A 4 7.76 -21.77 16.57
N ALA A 5 8.23 -22.80 15.84
CA ALA A 5 9.65 -23.02 15.62
C ALA A 5 10.11 -22.39 14.29
N VAL A 6 11.26 -21.72 14.35
CA VAL A 6 12.08 -21.30 13.21
C VAL A 6 13.54 -21.64 13.51
N HIS A 7 14.43 -21.67 12.50
CA HIS A 7 15.84 -21.99 12.74
C HIS A 7 16.55 -20.95 13.61
N ASN A 8 17.55 -21.36 14.37
CA ASN A 8 18.46 -20.48 15.10
C ASN A 8 19.70 -20.09 14.28
N GLY A 9 20.52 -19.20 14.84
CA GLY A 9 21.72 -18.67 14.19
C GLY A 9 21.40 -17.48 13.29
N ILE A 10 22.14 -17.34 12.19
CA ILE A 10 21.92 -16.27 11.20
C ILE A 10 20.53 -16.39 10.62
N PHE A 11 19.82 -15.28 10.58
CA PHE A 11 18.44 -15.21 10.09
C PHE A 11 18.33 -14.54 8.73
N HIS A 12 17.24 -14.83 8.01
CA HIS A 12 16.91 -14.30 6.71
C HIS A 12 15.60 -13.53 6.74
N ALA A 13 15.21 -12.93 5.61
CA ALA A 13 13.96 -12.19 5.56
C ALA A 13 12.73 -13.10 5.66
N ASP A 14 12.80 -14.34 5.21
CA ASP A 14 11.68 -15.25 5.19
C ASP A 14 11.29 -15.71 6.60
N ASP A 15 12.23 -16.13 7.45
CA ASP A 15 11.93 -16.49 8.85
C ASP A 15 11.48 -15.28 9.66
N VAL A 16 12.10 -14.10 9.47
CA VAL A 16 11.70 -12.84 10.11
C VAL A 16 10.28 -12.43 9.74
N PHE A 17 9.94 -12.41 8.46
CA PHE A 17 8.58 -12.06 8.00
C PHE A 17 7.55 -13.16 8.31
N GLY A 18 7.96 -14.42 8.32
CA GLY A 18 7.12 -15.54 8.78
C GLY A 18 6.68 -15.36 10.23
N VAL A 19 7.63 -15.06 11.12
CA VAL A 19 7.34 -14.78 12.55
C VAL A 19 6.50 -13.50 12.68
N ALA A 20 6.83 -12.44 11.93
CA ALA A 20 6.06 -11.19 11.93
C ALA A 20 4.59 -11.40 11.54
N LEU A 21 4.33 -12.22 10.54
CA LEU A 21 2.98 -12.61 10.12
C LEU A 21 2.25 -13.34 11.24
N MET A 22 2.86 -14.39 11.79
CA MET A 22 2.21 -15.26 12.77
C MET A 22 1.96 -14.58 14.10
N GLN A 23 2.90 -13.77 14.62
CA GLN A 23 2.68 -12.94 15.81
C GLN A 23 1.64 -11.82 15.57
N SER A 24 1.44 -11.42 14.32
CA SER A 24 0.38 -10.46 13.98
C SER A 24 -1.02 -11.08 14.03
N ILE A 25 -1.13 -12.39 13.91
CA ILE A 25 -2.39 -13.15 13.99
C ILE A 25 -2.65 -13.64 15.42
N TYR A 26 -1.62 -14.17 16.09
CA TYR A 26 -1.71 -14.78 17.40
C TYR A 26 -0.95 -13.94 18.43
N ASN A 27 -1.68 -13.25 19.32
CA ASN A 27 -1.08 -12.35 20.32
C ASN A 27 -0.19 -13.09 21.34
N ASP A 28 -0.49 -14.37 21.64
CA ASP A 28 0.22 -15.19 22.64
C ASP A 28 1.05 -16.28 21.94
N LEU A 29 1.74 -15.94 20.84
CA LEU A 29 2.61 -16.86 20.13
C LEU A 29 4.02 -16.82 20.71
N GLU A 30 4.47 -17.93 21.27
CA GLU A 30 5.86 -18.13 21.68
C GLU A 30 6.72 -18.54 20.48
N ILE A 31 7.86 -17.89 20.30
CA ILE A 31 8.80 -18.20 19.23
C ILE A 31 9.98 -18.96 19.79
N ILE A 32 10.26 -20.11 19.22
CA ILE A 32 11.38 -20.98 19.55
C ILE A 32 12.33 -21.04 18.36
N ARG A 33 13.50 -20.40 18.49
CA ARG A 33 14.53 -20.49 17.47
C ARG A 33 15.44 -21.68 17.75
N THR A 34 15.30 -22.73 16.95
CA THR A 34 16.00 -24.02 17.23
C THR A 34 16.16 -24.87 15.98
N ARG A 35 17.12 -25.79 16.01
CA ARG A 35 17.26 -26.93 15.08
C ARG A 35 17.15 -28.27 15.79
N ASP A 36 16.80 -28.27 17.08
CA ASP A 36 16.54 -29.48 17.87
C ASP A 36 15.21 -30.12 17.43
N GLU A 37 15.28 -31.30 16.86
CA GLU A 37 14.11 -32.02 16.33
C GLU A 37 13.07 -32.34 17.41
N GLU A 38 13.48 -32.57 18.67
CA GLU A 38 12.54 -32.88 19.75
C GLU A 38 11.76 -31.62 20.17
N LEU A 39 12.42 -30.45 20.21
CA LEU A 39 11.74 -29.18 20.44
C LEU A 39 10.82 -28.81 19.28
N ILE A 40 11.27 -28.98 18.03
CA ILE A 40 10.47 -28.72 16.83
C ILE A 40 9.16 -29.50 16.84
N LYS A 41 9.18 -30.78 17.25
CA LYS A 41 8.00 -31.64 17.33
C LYS A 41 6.95 -31.17 18.34
N THR A 42 7.33 -30.34 19.31
CA THR A 42 6.40 -29.76 20.30
C THR A 42 5.70 -28.50 19.82
N CYS A 43 6.12 -27.91 18.70
CA CYS A 43 5.59 -26.67 18.20
C CYS A 43 4.36 -26.88 17.33
N ASP A 44 3.38 -25.96 17.44
CA ASP A 44 2.15 -25.96 16.63
C ASP A 44 2.41 -25.53 15.18
N ILE A 45 3.42 -24.70 14.97
CA ILE A 45 3.80 -24.15 13.67
C ILE A 45 5.31 -24.29 13.53
N VAL A 46 5.73 -24.81 12.39
CA VAL A 46 7.15 -25.01 12.07
C VAL A 46 7.42 -24.40 10.70
N SER A 47 8.33 -23.46 10.61
CA SER A 47 8.66 -22.75 9.36
C SER A 47 10.16 -22.66 9.17
N ASP A 48 10.62 -22.86 7.95
CA ASP A 48 12.00 -22.76 7.50
C ASP A 48 12.98 -23.69 8.28
N VAL A 49 12.45 -24.76 8.86
CA VAL A 49 13.20 -25.77 9.60
C VAL A 49 12.39 -27.07 9.69
N GLY A 50 13.07 -28.20 9.91
CA GLY A 50 12.43 -29.46 10.27
C GLY A 50 11.72 -30.21 9.15
N ASN A 51 11.92 -29.85 7.92
CA ASN A 51 11.32 -30.48 6.72
C ASN A 51 9.78 -30.58 6.76
N GLY A 52 9.12 -29.62 7.45
CA GLY A 52 7.67 -29.58 7.61
C GLY A 52 6.95 -28.86 6.46
N LYS A 53 5.65 -28.59 6.67
CA LYS A 53 4.76 -27.97 5.67
C LYS A 53 5.23 -26.59 5.18
N TYR A 54 5.87 -25.81 6.05
CA TYR A 54 6.35 -24.45 5.76
C TYR A 54 7.89 -24.38 5.71
N ASP A 55 8.53 -25.51 5.39
CA ASP A 55 9.94 -25.59 5.08
C ASP A 55 10.11 -25.72 3.56
N HIS A 56 10.96 -24.91 2.98
CA HIS A 56 11.15 -24.85 1.52
C HIS A 56 12.46 -25.52 1.04
N HIS A 57 13.21 -26.15 1.95
CA HIS A 57 14.49 -26.79 1.65
C HIS A 57 14.36 -28.16 0.93
N HIS A 58 13.14 -28.53 0.53
CA HIS A 58 12.90 -29.75 -0.23
C HIS A 58 13.42 -29.68 -1.68
N VAL A 59 13.75 -30.85 -2.24
CA VAL A 59 14.20 -30.97 -3.64
C VAL A 59 13.10 -30.51 -4.61
N ASP A 60 11.85 -30.87 -4.35
CA ASP A 60 10.68 -30.46 -5.13
C ASP A 60 10.03 -29.20 -4.52
N LYS A 61 10.57 -28.04 -4.88
CA LYS A 61 10.04 -26.75 -4.38
C LYS A 61 8.65 -26.45 -4.96
N ILE A 62 7.72 -26.07 -4.08
CA ILE A 62 6.42 -25.55 -4.49
C ILE A 62 6.63 -24.20 -5.19
N ARG A 63 6.02 -24.02 -6.36
CA ARG A 63 6.17 -22.80 -7.18
C ARG A 63 4.82 -22.16 -7.46
N ARG A 64 4.83 -20.85 -7.67
CA ARG A 64 3.72 -20.09 -8.23
C ARG A 64 3.60 -20.37 -9.74
N GLU A 65 2.47 -19.99 -10.35
CA GLU A 65 2.25 -20.10 -11.79
C GLU A 65 3.31 -19.37 -12.63
N ASN A 66 3.85 -18.26 -12.13
CA ASN A 66 4.94 -17.50 -12.75
C ASN A 66 6.34 -18.14 -12.56
N GLY A 67 6.42 -19.32 -11.93
CA GLY A 67 7.65 -20.07 -11.71
C GLY A 67 8.44 -19.67 -10.47
N ILE A 68 8.08 -18.60 -9.76
CA ILE A 68 8.76 -18.18 -8.52
C ILE A 68 8.51 -19.23 -7.42
N PRO A 69 9.56 -19.83 -6.84
CA PRO A 69 9.40 -20.78 -5.75
C PRO A 69 8.97 -20.05 -4.47
N TYR A 70 8.20 -20.73 -3.63
CA TYR A 70 7.89 -20.26 -2.30
C TYR A 70 9.07 -20.51 -1.36
N CYS A 71 9.30 -19.58 -0.40
CA CYS A 71 10.05 -19.85 0.83
C CYS A 71 9.08 -20.08 2.01
N GLY A 72 9.57 -20.24 3.23
CA GLY A 72 8.75 -20.46 4.42
C GLY A 72 7.69 -19.39 4.61
N PHE A 73 8.05 -18.11 4.45
CA PHE A 73 7.12 -16.98 4.56
C PHE A 73 6.02 -17.02 3.48
N GLY A 74 6.36 -17.28 2.24
CA GLY A 74 5.36 -17.38 1.16
C GLY A 74 4.37 -18.50 1.38
N LEU A 75 4.82 -19.66 1.90
CA LEU A 75 3.95 -20.78 2.26
C LEU A 75 3.02 -20.41 3.42
N LEU A 76 3.53 -19.71 4.44
CA LEU A 76 2.71 -19.19 5.54
C LEU A 76 1.69 -18.15 5.05
N TRP A 77 2.09 -17.23 4.17
CA TRP A 77 1.18 -16.24 3.61
C TRP A 77 0.04 -16.87 2.81
N ARG A 78 0.35 -17.84 1.98
CA ARG A 78 -0.65 -18.58 1.22
C ARG A 78 -1.76 -19.15 2.11
N ASP A 79 -1.38 -19.69 3.27
CA ASP A 79 -2.33 -20.36 4.18
C ASP A 79 -2.96 -19.39 5.20
N PHE A 80 -2.24 -18.35 5.63
CA PHE A 80 -2.65 -17.44 6.72
C PHE A 80 -2.88 -15.99 6.31
N GLY A 81 -2.63 -15.60 5.05
CA GLY A 81 -2.77 -14.21 4.59
C GLY A 81 -4.18 -13.65 4.81
N ILE A 82 -5.22 -14.43 4.54
CA ILE A 82 -6.61 -14.03 4.82
C ILE A 82 -6.86 -13.88 6.33
N SER A 83 -6.31 -14.77 7.15
CA SER A 83 -6.42 -14.68 8.63
C SER A 83 -5.73 -13.42 9.16
N TYR A 84 -4.58 -13.05 8.57
CA TYR A 84 -3.89 -11.81 8.89
C TYR A 84 -4.73 -10.58 8.53
N ILE A 85 -5.31 -10.56 7.31
CA ILE A 85 -6.16 -9.45 6.87
C ILE A 85 -7.37 -9.32 7.79
N ASN A 86 -8.04 -10.41 8.15
CA ASN A 86 -9.15 -10.40 9.09
C ASN A 86 -8.76 -9.85 10.47
N ALA A 87 -7.59 -10.25 10.98
CA ALA A 87 -7.12 -9.83 12.29
C ALA A 87 -6.74 -8.33 12.34
N LYS A 88 -6.16 -7.80 11.26
CA LYS A 88 -5.64 -6.42 11.23
C LYS A 88 -6.59 -5.42 10.59
N PHE A 89 -7.50 -5.87 9.73
CA PHE A 89 -8.41 -5.02 8.95
C PHE A 89 -9.84 -5.59 8.97
N PRO A 90 -10.47 -5.67 10.16
CA PRO A 90 -11.79 -6.33 10.33
C PRO A 90 -12.90 -5.66 9.51
N ASP A 91 -12.77 -4.38 9.16
CA ASP A 91 -13.74 -3.64 8.35
C ASP A 91 -13.73 -4.07 6.87
N LEU A 92 -12.66 -4.73 6.40
CA LEU A 92 -12.62 -5.37 5.08
C LEU A 92 -13.27 -6.75 5.16
N SER A 93 -14.59 -6.82 5.26
CA SER A 93 -15.34 -8.06 5.50
C SER A 93 -15.67 -8.88 4.23
N ASN A 94 -15.47 -8.32 3.03
CA ASN A 94 -15.74 -9.00 1.77
C ASN A 94 -14.60 -9.96 1.43
N LEU A 95 -14.87 -11.27 1.39
CA LEU A 95 -13.86 -12.30 1.13
C LEU A 95 -13.13 -12.12 -0.21
N LYS A 96 -13.84 -11.71 -1.27
CA LYS A 96 -13.22 -11.45 -2.57
C LYS A 96 -12.22 -10.29 -2.50
N GLU A 97 -12.58 -9.20 -1.84
CA GLU A 97 -11.67 -8.07 -1.63
C GLU A 97 -10.44 -8.47 -0.78
N GLN A 98 -10.65 -9.31 0.24
CA GLN A 98 -9.55 -9.86 1.05
C GLN A 98 -8.60 -10.71 0.21
N GLN A 99 -9.13 -11.56 -0.66
CA GLN A 99 -8.34 -12.37 -1.59
C GLN A 99 -7.52 -11.48 -2.56
N GLU A 100 -8.16 -10.49 -3.16
CA GLU A 100 -7.48 -9.54 -4.06
C GLU A 100 -6.39 -8.71 -3.33
N VAL A 101 -6.62 -8.34 -2.06
CA VAL A 101 -5.58 -7.69 -1.22
C VAL A 101 -4.44 -8.67 -0.96
N ALA A 102 -4.75 -9.92 -0.59
CA ALA A 102 -3.73 -10.93 -0.32
C ALA A 102 -2.85 -11.19 -1.57
N GLU A 103 -3.44 -11.29 -2.75
CA GLU A 103 -2.75 -11.45 -4.02
C GLU A 103 -1.85 -10.25 -4.35
N LYS A 104 -2.33 -9.02 -4.12
CA LYS A 104 -1.52 -7.80 -4.34
C LYS A 104 -0.34 -7.72 -3.38
N VAL A 105 -0.52 -8.09 -2.12
CA VAL A 105 0.57 -8.15 -1.14
C VAL A 105 1.56 -9.24 -1.51
N ASP A 106 1.08 -10.42 -1.92
CA ASP A 106 1.95 -11.49 -2.42
C ASP A 106 2.82 -10.99 -3.58
N THR A 107 2.20 -10.39 -4.59
CA THR A 107 2.89 -9.91 -5.80
C THR A 107 3.95 -8.84 -5.50
N ILE A 108 3.65 -7.88 -4.61
CA ILE A 108 4.50 -6.70 -4.40
C ILE A 108 5.55 -6.93 -3.31
N LEU A 109 5.23 -7.69 -2.26
CA LEU A 109 6.09 -7.85 -1.10
C LEU A 109 6.66 -9.27 -0.99
N ILE A 110 5.81 -10.29 -1.08
CA ILE A 110 6.20 -11.64 -0.67
C ILE A 110 7.03 -12.33 -1.74
N GLN A 111 6.63 -12.22 -2.99
CA GLN A 111 7.36 -12.85 -4.09
C GLN A 111 8.83 -12.39 -4.21
N GLN A 112 9.14 -11.14 -3.87
CA GLN A 112 10.53 -10.68 -3.90
C GLN A 112 11.37 -11.33 -2.79
N ILE A 113 10.78 -11.55 -1.60
CA ILE A 113 11.45 -12.24 -0.49
C ILE A 113 11.65 -13.71 -0.88
N ASP A 114 10.59 -14.37 -1.32
CA ASP A 114 10.63 -15.76 -1.76
C ASP A 114 11.64 -16.00 -2.88
N ALA A 115 11.67 -15.14 -3.88
CA ALA A 115 12.59 -15.22 -5.01
C ALA A 115 14.04 -15.10 -4.54
N GLN A 116 14.35 -14.08 -3.75
CA GLN A 116 15.70 -13.80 -3.31
C GLN A 116 16.23 -14.87 -2.36
N ASP A 117 15.39 -15.38 -1.46
CA ASP A 117 15.71 -16.48 -0.56
C ASP A 117 15.98 -17.80 -1.30
N ASN A 118 15.35 -18.00 -2.45
CA ASN A 118 15.58 -19.11 -3.35
C ASN A 118 16.68 -18.85 -4.40
N GLY A 119 17.46 -17.76 -4.30
CA GLY A 119 18.54 -17.44 -5.22
C GLY A 119 18.08 -16.99 -6.61
N VAL A 120 16.83 -16.50 -6.74
CA VAL A 120 16.31 -15.95 -8.00
C VAL A 120 16.56 -14.44 -8.01
N ASP A 121 17.18 -13.93 -9.08
CA ASP A 121 17.38 -12.50 -9.25
C ASP A 121 16.06 -11.74 -9.37
N VAL A 122 15.84 -10.78 -8.49
CA VAL A 122 14.61 -9.96 -8.47
C VAL A 122 14.73 -8.69 -9.28
N MET A 123 15.94 -8.25 -9.60
CA MET A 123 16.18 -6.98 -10.27
C MET A 123 17.53 -6.94 -11.00
N THR A 124 17.54 -6.24 -12.15
CA THR A 124 18.77 -5.85 -12.83
C THR A 124 18.87 -4.32 -12.82
N SER A 125 19.98 -3.76 -12.34
CA SER A 125 20.18 -2.31 -12.26
C SER A 125 21.63 -1.93 -12.57
N GLN A 126 21.81 -0.70 -13.09
CA GLN A 126 23.14 -0.12 -13.33
C GLN A 126 23.80 0.42 -12.05
N VAL A 127 23.06 0.57 -10.98
CA VAL A 127 23.56 1.00 -9.66
C VAL A 127 23.27 -0.09 -8.63
N PRO A 128 24.13 -0.26 -7.59
CA PRO A 128 23.84 -1.16 -6.48
C PRO A 128 22.50 -0.80 -5.84
N ILE A 129 21.65 -1.79 -5.62
CA ILE A 129 20.36 -1.63 -4.97
C ILE A 129 20.35 -2.48 -3.72
N MET A 130 19.95 -1.89 -2.61
CA MET A 130 19.67 -2.60 -1.38
C MET A 130 18.22 -3.08 -1.40
N THR A 131 18.04 -4.39 -1.41
CA THR A 131 16.71 -5.03 -1.37
C THR A 131 16.16 -5.06 0.06
N LEU A 132 14.90 -5.49 0.23
CA LEU A 132 14.34 -5.69 1.56
C LEU A 132 15.08 -6.79 2.34
N CYS A 133 15.51 -7.84 1.68
CA CYS A 133 16.33 -8.89 2.29
C CYS A 133 17.69 -8.34 2.77
N ASP A 134 18.33 -7.50 1.97
CA ASP A 134 19.58 -6.84 2.38
C ASP A 134 19.37 -5.92 3.59
N ILE A 135 18.22 -5.23 3.69
CA ILE A 135 17.87 -4.41 4.85
C ILE A 135 17.73 -5.30 6.10
N ILE A 136 17.05 -6.44 5.99
CA ILE A 136 16.94 -7.39 7.11
C ILE A 136 18.31 -7.89 7.56
N TYR A 137 19.24 -8.16 6.65
CA TYR A 137 20.62 -8.53 6.99
C TYR A 137 21.34 -7.48 7.84
N THR A 138 21.00 -6.19 7.74
CA THR A 138 21.62 -5.13 8.56
C THR A 138 21.30 -5.22 10.05
N PHE A 139 20.27 -5.99 10.43
CA PHE A 139 19.94 -6.27 11.84
C PHE A 139 20.86 -7.33 12.48
N ILE A 140 21.70 -8.00 11.69
CA ILE A 140 22.67 -8.98 12.19
C ILE A 140 23.94 -8.25 12.61
N PRO A 141 24.29 -8.19 13.92
CA PRO A 141 25.49 -7.48 14.35
C PRO A 141 26.76 -8.23 13.90
N THR A 142 27.75 -7.48 13.46
CA THR A 142 29.02 -8.08 13.01
C THR A 142 29.83 -8.61 14.20
N GLY A 143 30.21 -9.88 14.16
CA GLY A 143 30.97 -10.53 15.22
C GLY A 143 30.19 -10.83 16.50
N ALA A 144 28.87 -10.78 16.42
CA ALA A 144 27.95 -11.00 17.54
C ALA A 144 27.92 -12.44 18.04
N GLY A 145 27.64 -12.60 19.33
CA GLY A 145 27.26 -13.86 19.94
C GLY A 145 25.79 -14.20 19.72
N GLU A 146 25.38 -15.38 20.20
CA GLU A 146 24.03 -15.88 19.99
C GLU A 146 22.93 -14.95 20.55
N ASP A 147 23.13 -14.42 21.77
CA ASP A 147 22.20 -13.49 22.42
C ASP A 147 22.00 -12.19 21.63
N GLU A 148 23.06 -11.66 21.01
CA GLU A 148 22.99 -10.44 20.22
C GLU A 148 22.29 -10.68 18.88
N ILE A 149 22.50 -11.86 18.25
CA ILE A 149 21.79 -12.28 17.04
C ILE A 149 20.30 -12.46 17.35
N GLU A 150 19.97 -13.07 18.47
CA GLU A 150 18.59 -13.26 18.94
C GLU A 150 17.86 -11.91 19.12
N LYS A 151 18.52 -10.95 19.75
CA LYS A 151 18.01 -9.58 19.91
C LYS A 151 17.80 -8.91 18.54
N GLY A 152 18.78 -9.00 17.64
CA GLY A 152 18.69 -8.48 16.27
C GLY A 152 17.53 -9.10 15.48
N PHE A 153 17.29 -10.40 15.66
CA PHE A 153 16.14 -11.10 15.08
C PHE A 153 14.81 -10.46 15.49
N PHE A 154 14.57 -10.26 16.78
CA PHE A 154 13.30 -9.67 17.23
C PHE A 154 13.17 -8.20 16.86
N GLU A 155 14.26 -7.44 16.78
CA GLU A 155 14.26 -6.08 16.23
C GLU A 155 13.83 -6.09 14.74
N ALA A 156 14.36 -7.03 13.94
CA ALA A 156 13.98 -7.22 12.55
C ALA A 156 12.50 -7.65 12.41
N VAL A 157 12.00 -8.52 13.30
CA VAL A 157 10.58 -8.92 13.34
C VAL A 157 9.67 -7.71 13.56
N GLU A 158 10.00 -6.82 14.50
CA GLU A 158 9.20 -5.59 14.73
C GLU A 158 9.23 -4.63 13.53
N PHE A 159 10.36 -4.56 12.83
CA PHE A 159 10.45 -3.83 11.56
C PHE A 159 9.56 -4.49 10.48
N ALA A 160 9.66 -5.80 10.31
CA ALA A 160 8.88 -6.57 9.34
C ALA A 160 7.36 -6.44 9.56
N LYS A 161 6.89 -6.46 10.82
CA LYS A 161 5.48 -6.20 11.17
C LYS A 161 4.99 -4.86 10.63
N LYS A 162 5.80 -3.81 10.76
CA LYS A 162 5.47 -2.46 10.25
C LYS A 162 5.39 -2.44 8.73
N ILE A 163 6.33 -3.08 8.04
CA ILE A 163 6.33 -3.16 6.56
C ILE A 163 5.11 -3.94 6.08
N LEU A 164 4.87 -5.14 6.63
CA LEU A 164 3.74 -5.98 6.26
C LEU A 164 2.40 -5.24 6.47
N TYR A 165 2.23 -4.61 7.63
CA TYR A 165 1.03 -3.84 7.95
C TYR A 165 0.83 -2.66 6.98
N LYS A 166 1.86 -1.83 6.76
CA LYS A 166 1.75 -0.65 5.90
C LYS A 166 1.50 -1.01 4.44
N THR A 167 2.15 -2.08 3.94
CA THR A 167 1.94 -2.58 2.58
C THR A 167 0.52 -3.09 2.41
N THR A 168 0.02 -3.91 3.34
CA THR A 168 -1.36 -4.42 3.29
C THR A 168 -2.37 -3.29 3.41
N LYS A 169 -2.17 -2.36 4.36
CA LYS A 169 -3.05 -1.20 4.56
C LYS A 169 -3.21 -0.37 3.30
N LYS A 170 -2.16 -0.15 2.52
CA LYS A 170 -2.22 0.59 1.25
C LYS A 170 -3.27 0.00 0.29
N PHE A 171 -3.35 -1.32 0.22
CA PHE A 171 -4.33 -2.00 -0.63
C PHE A 171 -5.72 -2.01 -0.02
N VAL A 172 -5.84 -2.21 1.29
CA VAL A 172 -7.13 -2.10 2.01
C VAL A 172 -7.72 -0.70 1.84
N ASP A 173 -6.93 0.35 2.05
CA ASP A 173 -7.35 1.74 1.89
C ASP A 173 -7.86 2.02 0.46
N SER A 174 -7.34 1.33 -0.55
CA SER A 174 -7.82 1.49 -1.92
C SER A 174 -9.29 1.06 -2.11
N TYR A 175 -9.73 0.00 -1.43
CA TYR A 175 -11.13 -0.44 -1.44
C TYR A 175 -12.06 0.50 -0.66
N GLU A 176 -11.60 1.00 0.48
CA GLU A 176 -12.34 2.00 1.25
C GLU A 176 -12.54 3.29 0.45
N ASN A 177 -11.47 3.78 -0.18
CA ASN A 177 -11.52 4.96 -1.05
C ASN A 177 -12.44 4.74 -2.24
N TYR A 178 -12.38 3.58 -2.89
CA TYR A 178 -13.28 3.22 -3.99
C TYR A 178 -14.75 3.28 -3.55
N ARG A 179 -15.08 2.66 -2.41
CA ARG A 179 -16.44 2.68 -1.86
C ARG A 179 -16.91 4.10 -1.52
N MET A 180 -16.05 4.89 -0.89
CA MET A 180 -16.33 6.29 -0.55
C MET A 180 -16.59 7.12 -1.80
N ILE A 181 -15.72 7.08 -2.80
CA ILE A 181 -15.87 7.84 -4.05
C ILE A 181 -17.12 7.41 -4.80
N LYS A 182 -17.40 6.10 -4.88
CA LYS A 182 -18.61 5.56 -5.51
C LYS A 182 -19.89 6.07 -4.84
N ASN A 183 -19.90 6.19 -3.51
CA ASN A 183 -21.01 6.74 -2.76
C ASN A 183 -21.16 8.24 -2.99
N GLU A 184 -20.07 8.99 -3.01
CA GLU A 184 -20.13 10.43 -3.30
C GLU A 184 -20.59 10.74 -4.73
N LEU A 185 -20.15 9.95 -5.73
CA LEU A 185 -20.67 10.05 -7.11
C LEU A 185 -22.19 9.81 -7.22
N LYS A 186 -22.75 8.95 -6.35
CA LYS A 186 -24.21 8.70 -6.32
C LYS A 186 -24.99 9.80 -5.61
N LYS A 187 -24.42 10.40 -4.54
CA LYS A 187 -25.07 11.43 -3.72
C LYS A 187 -25.07 12.79 -4.41
N GLN A 188 -23.99 13.12 -5.11
CA GLN A 188 -23.79 14.43 -5.73
C GLN A 188 -24.30 14.42 -7.17
N ASN A 189 -24.95 15.50 -7.61
CA ASN A 189 -25.46 15.62 -8.99
C ASN A 189 -24.34 16.04 -9.96
N VAL A 190 -23.34 15.15 -10.11
CA VAL A 190 -22.17 15.40 -10.96
C VAL A 190 -22.48 15.53 -12.45
N LYS A 191 -23.67 15.07 -12.90
CA LYS A 191 -24.11 15.21 -14.30
C LYS A 191 -24.41 16.66 -14.70
N GLU A 192 -24.88 17.44 -13.75
CA GLU A 192 -25.20 18.87 -13.96
C GLU A 192 -24.06 19.77 -13.49
N SER A 193 -23.48 19.47 -12.33
CA SER A 193 -22.43 20.32 -11.75
C SER A 193 -21.06 20.13 -12.42
N HIS A 194 -20.79 18.95 -12.98
CA HIS A 194 -19.47 18.52 -13.46
C HIS A 194 -18.37 18.51 -12.39
N ILE A 195 -18.75 18.60 -11.11
CA ILE A 195 -17.85 18.72 -9.97
C ILE A 195 -18.13 17.60 -8.98
N LEU A 196 -17.10 16.90 -8.52
CA LEU A 196 -17.15 15.99 -7.39
C LEU A 196 -16.41 16.61 -6.21
N VAL A 197 -17.05 16.68 -5.04
CA VAL A 197 -16.44 17.20 -3.80
C VAL A 197 -16.13 16.03 -2.87
N LEU A 198 -14.89 15.95 -2.41
CA LEU A 198 -14.41 14.97 -1.44
C LEU A 198 -13.92 15.71 -0.19
N GLU A 199 -14.28 15.22 1.00
CA GLU A 199 -13.92 15.90 2.26
C GLU A 199 -12.42 15.76 2.63
N LYS A 200 -11.69 14.87 1.98
CA LYS A 200 -10.25 14.65 2.20
C LYS A 200 -9.54 14.25 0.92
N SER A 201 -8.23 14.48 0.89
CA SER A 201 -7.37 13.98 -0.18
C SER A 201 -7.25 12.46 -0.12
N VAL A 202 -7.66 11.80 -1.19
CA VAL A 202 -7.51 10.35 -1.39
C VAL A 202 -7.11 10.09 -2.84
N PRO A 203 -6.49 8.95 -3.16
CA PRO A 203 -6.29 8.52 -4.55
C PRO A 203 -7.64 8.30 -5.24
N TRP A 204 -8.07 9.25 -6.07
CA TRP A 204 -9.40 9.24 -6.69
C TRP A 204 -9.37 9.04 -8.21
N LYS A 205 -8.23 9.28 -8.86
CA LYS A 205 -8.15 9.35 -10.33
C LYS A 205 -8.61 8.05 -11.01
N ASP A 206 -8.03 6.92 -10.64
CA ASP A 206 -8.32 5.62 -11.25
C ASP A 206 -9.78 5.21 -11.00
N THR A 207 -10.27 5.46 -9.79
CA THR A 207 -11.67 5.18 -9.43
C THR A 207 -12.65 6.01 -10.27
N ILE A 208 -12.38 7.30 -10.50
CA ILE A 208 -13.24 8.15 -11.34
C ILE A 208 -13.16 7.70 -12.79
N LEU A 209 -11.98 7.37 -13.32
CA LEU A 209 -11.83 6.87 -14.67
C LEU A 209 -12.61 5.57 -14.91
N GLU A 210 -12.68 4.69 -13.91
CA GLU A 210 -13.46 3.46 -13.97
C GLU A 210 -14.97 3.69 -13.87
N LEU A 211 -15.42 4.51 -12.91
CA LEU A 211 -16.83 4.66 -12.56
C LEU A 211 -17.58 5.69 -13.42
N ASP A 212 -16.91 6.76 -13.83
CA ASP A 212 -17.50 7.85 -14.62
C ASP A 212 -17.16 7.73 -16.11
N ARG A 213 -17.60 6.64 -16.73
CA ARG A 213 -17.37 6.34 -18.16
C ARG A 213 -17.96 7.40 -19.09
N ASN A 214 -19.02 8.08 -18.65
CA ASN A 214 -19.66 9.18 -19.41
C ASN A 214 -18.91 10.51 -19.30
N LYS A 215 -17.81 10.55 -18.56
CA LYS A 215 -16.95 11.74 -18.41
C LYS A 215 -17.70 12.97 -17.87
N ASN A 216 -18.67 12.75 -16.98
CA ASN A 216 -19.45 13.83 -16.39
C ASN A 216 -18.62 14.70 -15.42
N VAL A 217 -17.71 14.09 -14.65
CA VAL A 217 -16.85 14.80 -13.70
C VAL A 217 -15.69 15.44 -14.44
N LEU A 218 -15.62 16.77 -14.44
CA LEU A 218 -14.51 17.55 -15.02
C LEU A 218 -13.50 17.94 -13.96
N TYR A 219 -13.96 18.24 -12.74
CA TYR A 219 -13.15 18.69 -11.62
C TYR A 219 -13.47 17.94 -10.34
N VAL A 220 -12.42 17.67 -9.54
CA VAL A 220 -12.55 17.15 -8.18
C VAL A 220 -12.08 18.21 -7.20
N VAL A 221 -12.91 18.53 -6.23
CA VAL A 221 -12.61 19.46 -5.13
C VAL A 221 -12.35 18.65 -3.88
N TYR A 222 -11.23 18.88 -3.20
CA TYR A 222 -10.87 18.14 -1.99
C TYR A 222 -9.98 18.98 -1.06
N GLN A 223 -10.03 18.66 0.23
CA GLN A 223 -9.13 19.25 1.21
C GLN A 223 -7.76 18.59 1.12
N ASP A 224 -6.70 19.37 1.00
CA ASP A 224 -5.33 18.88 1.01
C ASP A 224 -4.81 18.63 2.44
N VAL A 225 -3.57 18.14 2.55
CA VAL A 225 -2.94 17.82 3.85
C VAL A 225 -2.60 19.07 4.69
N THR A 226 -2.63 20.26 4.10
CA THR A 226 -2.37 21.55 4.80
C THR A 226 -3.64 22.19 5.34
N GLY A 227 -4.81 21.60 5.04
CA GLY A 227 -6.11 22.14 5.39
C GLY A 227 -6.70 23.10 4.34
N SER A 228 -5.95 23.42 3.29
CA SER A 228 -6.45 24.18 2.13
C SER A 228 -7.29 23.27 1.21
N TRP A 229 -8.06 23.89 0.32
CA TRP A 229 -8.91 23.17 -0.63
C TRP A 229 -8.38 23.32 -2.04
N CYS A 230 -8.31 22.20 -2.75
CA CYS A 230 -7.87 22.14 -4.12
C CYS A 230 -9.03 21.85 -5.08
N THR A 231 -8.96 22.46 -6.26
CA THR A 231 -9.75 22.09 -7.44
C THR A 231 -8.80 21.49 -8.46
N GLN A 232 -8.97 20.21 -8.77
CA GLN A 232 -8.09 19.48 -9.69
C GLN A 232 -8.88 18.91 -10.86
N THR A 233 -8.29 18.98 -12.05
CA THR A 233 -8.88 18.45 -13.28
C THR A 233 -8.85 16.92 -13.31
N VAL A 234 -9.88 16.30 -13.89
CA VAL A 234 -9.88 14.86 -14.16
C VAL A 234 -9.13 14.58 -15.46
N PRO A 235 -8.16 13.65 -15.46
CA PRO A 235 -7.45 13.29 -16.70
C PRO A 235 -8.37 12.58 -17.68
N LYS A 236 -8.04 12.61 -18.99
CA LYS A 236 -8.80 11.90 -20.02
C LYS A 236 -8.72 10.38 -19.89
N GLU A 237 -7.55 9.89 -19.46
CA GLU A 237 -7.22 8.47 -19.30
C GLU A 237 -6.12 8.27 -18.25
N ALA A 238 -5.88 7.06 -17.85
CA ALA A 238 -4.82 6.72 -16.88
C ALA A 238 -3.45 7.14 -17.41
N ASN A 239 -2.58 7.65 -16.53
CA ASN A 239 -1.24 8.12 -16.82
C ASN A 239 -1.16 9.25 -17.85
N SER A 240 -2.27 9.91 -18.20
CA SER A 240 -2.32 11.06 -19.11
C SER A 240 -2.17 12.37 -18.35
N PHE A 241 -1.40 13.31 -18.92
CA PHE A 241 -1.37 14.70 -18.49
C PHE A 241 -2.51 15.53 -19.10
N ALA A 242 -3.18 15.03 -20.15
CA ALA A 242 -4.30 15.72 -20.78
C ALA A 242 -5.55 15.63 -19.91
N ALA A 243 -6.07 16.76 -19.49
CA ALA A 243 -7.29 16.86 -18.71
C ALA A 243 -8.55 16.72 -19.60
N ARG A 244 -9.67 16.27 -19.00
CA ARG A 244 -10.98 16.35 -19.66
C ARG A 244 -11.34 17.78 -20.00
N LYS A 245 -11.00 18.71 -19.09
CA LYS A 245 -11.08 20.16 -19.29
C LYS A 245 -10.02 20.83 -18.41
N ASP A 246 -9.19 21.69 -19.03
CA ASP A 246 -8.20 22.47 -18.28
C ASP A 246 -8.86 23.61 -17.48
N LEU A 247 -8.17 24.12 -16.47
CA LEU A 247 -8.52 25.37 -15.81
C LEU A 247 -8.38 26.55 -16.78
N PRO A 248 -9.06 27.69 -16.53
CA PRO A 248 -8.95 28.87 -17.37
C PRO A 248 -7.50 29.31 -17.60
N LYS A 249 -7.11 29.53 -18.85
CA LYS A 249 -5.72 29.89 -19.23
C LYS A 249 -5.20 31.13 -18.52
N THR A 250 -6.09 32.08 -18.24
CA THR A 250 -5.76 33.33 -17.56
C THR A 250 -5.35 33.16 -16.11
N TRP A 251 -5.63 32.01 -15.49
CA TRP A 251 -5.29 31.71 -14.09
C TRP A 251 -3.87 31.18 -13.91
N GLY A 252 -3.30 30.61 -14.98
CA GLY A 252 -2.03 29.91 -14.94
C GLY A 252 -0.87 30.73 -14.38
N GLY A 253 -0.25 30.24 -13.30
CA GLY A 253 0.87 30.90 -12.63
C GLY A 253 0.50 32.01 -11.65
N LEU A 254 -0.78 32.40 -11.56
CA LEU A 254 -1.23 33.41 -10.60
C LEU A 254 -1.38 32.82 -9.20
N ASN A 255 -1.17 33.67 -8.20
CA ASN A 255 -1.22 33.30 -6.78
C ASN A 255 -1.98 34.36 -5.97
N ASN A 256 -2.52 33.94 -4.83
CA ASN A 256 -3.09 34.77 -3.77
C ASN A 256 -4.01 35.92 -4.30
N ASP A 257 -3.66 37.17 -3.98
CA ASP A 257 -4.47 38.32 -4.30
C ASP A 257 -4.64 38.56 -5.81
N ASP A 258 -3.64 38.25 -6.63
CA ASP A 258 -3.74 38.44 -8.07
C ASP A 258 -4.73 37.45 -8.67
N LEU A 259 -4.70 36.21 -8.21
CA LEU A 259 -5.68 35.20 -8.62
C LEU A 259 -7.08 35.54 -8.08
N SER A 260 -7.18 36.01 -6.83
CA SER A 260 -8.45 36.42 -6.22
C SER A 260 -9.07 37.61 -6.96
N LYS A 261 -8.27 38.62 -7.33
CA LYS A 261 -8.74 39.77 -8.09
C LYS A 261 -9.22 39.39 -9.50
N LEU A 262 -8.46 38.50 -10.17
CA LEU A 262 -8.82 38.06 -11.53
C LEU A 262 -10.10 37.22 -11.55
N THR A 263 -10.25 36.30 -10.57
CA THR A 263 -11.39 35.38 -10.52
C THR A 263 -12.63 35.99 -9.87
N GLY A 264 -12.48 37.05 -9.08
CA GLY A 264 -13.52 37.58 -8.21
C GLY A 264 -13.84 36.66 -7.03
N ILE A 265 -13.00 35.66 -6.76
CA ILE A 265 -13.17 34.69 -5.68
C ILE A 265 -12.11 34.97 -4.60
N GLU A 266 -12.56 35.25 -3.38
CA GLU A 266 -11.68 35.51 -2.26
C GLU A 266 -10.87 34.28 -1.84
N ASN A 267 -9.72 34.52 -1.19
CA ASN A 267 -8.90 33.48 -0.58
C ASN A 267 -8.30 32.46 -1.55
N CYS A 268 -8.18 32.77 -2.81
CA CYS A 268 -7.41 31.93 -3.74
C CYS A 268 -5.96 31.83 -3.27
N THR A 269 -5.33 30.66 -3.47
CA THR A 269 -3.95 30.44 -3.05
C THR A 269 -3.00 30.35 -4.23
N PHE A 270 -3.33 29.55 -5.25
CA PHE A 270 -2.51 29.38 -6.46
C PHE A 270 -3.33 28.82 -7.62
N CYS A 271 -2.81 28.98 -8.85
CA CYS A 271 -3.16 28.15 -9.98
C CYS A 271 -1.88 27.70 -10.69
N HIS A 272 -1.72 26.40 -10.85
CA HIS A 272 -0.54 25.83 -11.47
C HIS A 272 -0.43 26.28 -12.95
N PRO A 273 0.78 26.64 -13.46
CA PRO A 273 0.94 27.07 -14.85
C PRO A 273 0.43 26.07 -15.89
N ALA A 274 0.52 24.76 -15.60
CA ALA A 274 -0.02 23.70 -16.46
C ALA A 274 -1.54 23.49 -16.35
N LEU A 275 -2.27 24.33 -15.61
CA LEU A 275 -3.73 24.42 -15.56
C LEU A 275 -4.48 23.16 -15.05
N PHE A 276 -3.81 22.28 -14.33
CA PHE A 276 -4.43 21.03 -13.86
C PHE A 276 -4.91 21.10 -12.40
N ILE A 277 -4.47 22.09 -11.62
CA ILE A 277 -4.83 22.24 -10.20
C ILE A 277 -4.76 23.72 -9.80
N CYS A 278 -5.72 24.14 -8.99
CA CYS A 278 -5.72 25.41 -8.28
C CYS A 278 -6.20 25.23 -6.85
N GLY A 279 -5.98 26.24 -6.00
CA GLY A 279 -6.27 26.16 -4.58
C GLY A 279 -7.01 27.39 -4.03
N ASN A 280 -7.74 27.15 -2.93
CA ASN A 280 -8.40 28.17 -2.13
C ASN A 280 -8.30 27.81 -0.64
N LYS A 281 -8.31 28.79 0.26
CA LYS A 281 -8.30 28.54 1.71
C LYS A 281 -9.61 27.94 2.23
N THR A 282 -10.69 28.06 1.46
CA THR A 282 -12.04 27.62 1.86
C THR A 282 -12.61 26.60 0.86
N LYS A 283 -13.49 25.73 1.35
CA LYS A 283 -14.22 24.77 0.53
C LYS A 283 -15.09 25.46 -0.50
N GLU A 284 -15.84 26.47 -0.06
CA GLU A 284 -16.76 27.25 -0.89
C GLU A 284 -16.03 27.98 -2.00
N GLY A 285 -14.84 28.54 -1.69
CA GLY A 285 -13.98 29.18 -2.68
C GLY A 285 -13.48 28.22 -3.72
N ALA A 286 -12.99 27.03 -3.34
CA ALA A 286 -12.55 26.00 -4.27
C ALA A 286 -13.71 25.49 -5.16
N ILE A 287 -14.90 25.28 -4.59
CA ILE A 287 -16.11 24.93 -5.37
C ILE A 287 -16.48 26.06 -6.36
N SER A 288 -16.37 27.32 -5.95
CA SER A 288 -16.62 28.46 -6.83
C SER A 288 -15.61 28.54 -7.98
N MET A 289 -14.33 28.28 -7.71
CA MET A 289 -13.30 28.14 -8.77
C MET A 289 -13.66 27.02 -9.75
N ALA A 290 -14.08 25.87 -9.25
CA ALA A 290 -14.51 24.75 -10.11
C ALA A 290 -15.71 25.15 -11.00
N LYS A 291 -16.72 25.84 -10.45
CA LYS A 291 -17.89 26.30 -11.22
C LYS A 291 -17.49 27.25 -12.34
N VAL A 292 -16.67 28.27 -12.03
CA VAL A 292 -16.17 29.21 -13.04
C VAL A 292 -15.38 28.46 -14.12
N ALA A 293 -14.59 27.47 -13.75
CA ALA A 293 -13.84 26.64 -14.71
C ALA A 293 -14.76 25.76 -15.58
N VAL A 294 -15.88 25.27 -15.05
CA VAL A 294 -16.91 24.52 -15.83
C VAL A 294 -17.53 25.44 -16.89
N GLU A 295 -17.86 26.69 -16.56
CA GLU A 295 -18.52 27.66 -17.44
C GLU A 295 -17.54 28.30 -18.45
N ASN A 296 -16.25 28.29 -18.19
CA ASN A 296 -15.24 28.87 -19.07
C ASN A 296 -15.21 28.13 -20.43
N LYS A 297 -15.27 28.90 -21.52
CA LYS A 297 -15.26 28.38 -22.91
C LYS A 297 -13.86 28.08 -23.42
#